data_f8036ce9c9325f52667721ee00df29f3
#
_entry.id   f8036ce9c9325f52667721ee00df29f3
#
_cell.length_a   1.000
_cell.length_b   1.000
_cell.length_c   1.000
_cell.angle_alpha   90.00
_cell.angle_beta   90.00
_cell.angle_gamma   90.00
#
_symmetry.space_group_name_H-M   'P 1'
#
loop_
_entity.id
_entity.type
_entity.pdbx_description
1 polymer ?
#
loop_
_entity_poly.entity_id
_entity_poly.type
_entity_poly.pdbx_seq_one_letter_code
_entity_poly.pdbx_strand_id
1 'polypeptide(L)'
;MGVKVLFIYPNTYGMNMLPPAIAMFSSILKKHGHEVQIFDTTYYSLDYGMDSDGSKMERLNVVPYKMEEQGIQKKNSDWKKDLNNQIASFKPDLLAISSTEDMWELGMKVLNEIKNYKIENNVPVIVGGVFATFAPEICIKEELVDIVCVGEGENALIDLCKKIENNENYDDLTNSWIKTIGPEYLKDRNIIRKNPISKPVDINDSPIIDISLFEENRLYRPMAGKVYKMIPIETIRGCPFTCRFCNSPDQMKLYKGLGSNFYRKKRMELVYKELKHFKDHHKVEYNYFWADTFLGMSNKEFDEFVEMYQDINLPF
;
A
#
# COMPACT_ATOMS: atom_id res chain seq x y z
N MET A 1 2.45 6.48 -24.48
CA MET A 1 1.39 6.90 -23.53
C MET A 1 1.71 6.26 -22.21
N GLY A 2 1.46 6.97 -21.10
CA GLY A 2 1.70 6.39 -19.79
C GLY A 2 0.84 5.15 -19.52
N VAL A 3 1.34 4.26 -18.67
CA VAL A 3 0.64 3.03 -18.26
C VAL A 3 -0.51 3.38 -17.33
N LYS A 4 -1.66 2.73 -17.49
CA LYS A 4 -2.83 2.84 -16.62
C LYS A 4 -2.77 1.76 -15.56
N VAL A 5 -2.52 2.15 -14.33
CA VAL A 5 -2.39 1.24 -13.17
C VAL A 5 -3.64 1.30 -12.31
N LEU A 6 -4.32 0.17 -12.16
CA LEU A 6 -5.41 0.04 -11.20
C LEU A 6 -4.93 -0.70 -9.96
N PHE A 7 -4.87 0.00 -8.83
CA PHE A 7 -4.67 -0.64 -7.54
C PHE A 7 -5.98 -1.25 -7.05
N ILE A 8 -5.92 -2.49 -6.62
CA ILE A 8 -6.98 -3.18 -5.88
C ILE A 8 -6.54 -3.23 -4.42
N TYR A 9 -7.30 -2.61 -3.55
CA TYR A 9 -7.06 -2.61 -2.12
C TYR A 9 -8.19 -3.34 -1.39
N PRO A 10 -7.99 -4.65 -1.13
CA PRO A 10 -8.93 -5.42 -0.35
C PRO A 10 -8.86 -4.98 1.10
N ASN A 11 -9.97 -4.51 1.64
CA ASN A 11 -10.07 -4.03 2.99
C ASN A 11 -11.52 -4.10 3.47
N THR A 12 -11.74 -4.11 4.80
CA THR A 12 -13.06 -4.15 5.40
C THR A 12 -13.35 -2.88 6.18
N TYR A 13 -14.64 -2.57 6.35
CA TYR A 13 -15.08 -1.42 7.14
C TYR A 13 -14.55 -1.50 8.58
N GLY A 14 -14.10 -0.38 9.13
CA GLY A 14 -13.47 -0.30 10.45
C GLY A 14 -11.94 -0.27 10.42
N MET A 15 -11.30 -0.78 9.38
CA MET A 15 -9.88 -0.58 9.14
C MET A 15 -9.66 0.74 8.37
N ASN A 16 -9.84 1.86 9.08
CA ASN A 16 -10.05 3.17 8.46
C ASN A 16 -8.78 3.85 7.94
N MET A 17 -7.58 3.38 8.32
CA MET A 17 -6.34 3.95 7.79
C MET A 17 -6.27 3.78 6.27
N LEU A 18 -6.01 4.86 5.55
CA LEU A 18 -5.67 4.74 4.13
C LEU A 18 -4.29 4.07 3.98
N PRO A 19 -4.07 3.25 2.92
CA PRO A 19 -2.80 2.56 2.72
C PRO A 19 -1.71 3.52 2.26
N PRO A 20 -0.72 3.88 3.13
CA PRO A 20 0.29 4.87 2.78
C PRO A 20 1.20 4.41 1.62
N ALA A 21 1.43 3.11 1.49
CA ALA A 21 2.21 2.56 0.39
C ALA A 21 1.54 2.81 -0.97
N ILE A 22 0.23 2.57 -1.10
CA ILE A 22 -0.50 2.83 -2.36
C ILE A 22 -0.54 4.33 -2.66
N ALA A 23 -0.74 5.19 -1.65
CA ALA A 23 -0.68 6.63 -1.81
C ALA A 23 0.71 7.10 -2.29
N MET A 24 1.78 6.48 -1.80
CA MET A 24 3.15 6.72 -2.24
C MET A 24 3.38 6.25 -3.68
N PHE A 25 2.95 5.03 -4.01
CA PHE A 25 3.05 4.51 -5.37
C PHE A 25 2.29 5.37 -6.39
N SER A 26 1.10 5.86 -6.02
CA SER A 26 0.36 6.80 -6.87
C SER A 26 1.16 8.06 -7.17
N SER A 27 1.73 8.70 -6.14
CA SER A 27 2.58 9.88 -6.33
C SER A 27 3.77 9.60 -7.24
N ILE A 28 4.46 8.49 -7.01
CA ILE A 28 5.64 8.08 -7.79
C ILE A 28 5.25 7.83 -9.25
N LEU A 29 4.21 7.02 -9.48
CA LEU A 29 3.79 6.65 -10.83
C LEU A 29 3.27 7.86 -11.63
N LYS A 30 2.46 8.73 -11.01
CA LYS A 30 2.01 9.99 -11.63
C LYS A 30 3.18 10.92 -11.99
N LYS A 31 4.21 11.00 -11.14
CA LYS A 31 5.44 11.75 -11.43
C LYS A 31 6.18 11.21 -12.67
N HIS A 32 6.05 9.92 -12.96
CA HIS A 32 6.60 9.27 -14.15
C HIS A 32 5.68 9.26 -15.37
N GLY A 33 4.52 9.95 -15.29
CA GLY A 33 3.60 10.12 -16.42
C GLY A 33 2.58 9.01 -16.58
N HIS A 34 2.42 8.13 -15.58
CA HIS A 34 1.41 7.06 -15.57
C HIS A 34 0.09 7.53 -14.96
N GLU A 35 -1.00 6.90 -15.35
CA GLU A 35 -2.33 7.12 -14.79
C GLU A 35 -2.61 6.10 -13.69
N VAL A 36 -3.16 6.56 -12.57
CA VAL A 36 -3.41 5.69 -11.40
C VAL A 36 -4.83 5.85 -10.91
N GLN A 37 -5.51 4.73 -10.71
CA GLN A 37 -6.77 4.63 -10.01
C GLN A 37 -6.70 3.55 -8.92
N ILE A 38 -7.65 3.58 -7.99
CA ILE A 38 -7.81 2.58 -6.94
C ILE A 38 -9.24 2.04 -6.93
N PHE A 39 -9.37 0.73 -6.70
CA PHE A 39 -10.59 0.09 -6.27
C PHE A 39 -10.42 -0.32 -4.81
N ASP A 40 -11.02 0.44 -3.89
CA ASP A 40 -10.93 0.25 -2.44
C ASP A 40 -12.24 -0.35 -1.92
N THR A 41 -12.16 -1.52 -1.32
CA THR A 41 -13.34 -2.25 -0.85
C THR A 41 -13.82 -1.84 0.56
N THR A 42 -13.11 -0.94 1.24
CA THR A 42 -13.32 -0.60 2.66
C THR A 42 -14.77 -0.27 3.02
N TYR A 43 -15.45 0.50 2.17
CA TYR A 43 -16.82 0.95 2.48
C TYR A 43 -17.92 0.14 1.81
N TYR A 44 -17.59 -0.93 1.11
CA TYR A 44 -18.62 -1.83 0.59
C TYR A 44 -19.15 -2.77 1.67
N SER A 45 -20.43 -3.13 1.58
CA SER A 45 -21.01 -4.21 2.38
C SER A 45 -20.54 -5.54 1.80
N LEU A 46 -19.61 -6.17 2.47
CA LEU A 46 -19.02 -7.44 2.06
C LEU A 46 -19.46 -8.54 3.02
N ASP A 47 -19.81 -9.71 2.47
CA ASP A 47 -19.95 -10.94 3.26
C ASP A 47 -18.54 -11.48 3.59
N TYR A 48 -17.76 -10.71 4.33
CA TYR A 48 -16.37 -11.03 4.65
C TYR A 48 -15.97 -10.42 5.99
N GLY A 49 -15.73 -11.27 6.98
CA GLY A 49 -15.13 -10.94 8.25
C GLY A 49 -15.81 -9.83 9.07
N MET A 50 -15.51 -9.79 10.34
CA MET A 50 -15.82 -8.64 11.18
C MET A 50 -14.73 -7.60 11.03
N ASP A 51 -15.11 -6.32 10.94
CA ASP A 51 -14.13 -5.26 11.05
C ASP A 51 -13.43 -5.32 12.43
N SER A 52 -12.13 -5.07 12.45
CA SER A 52 -11.33 -5.18 13.68
C SER A 52 -11.72 -4.13 14.72
N ASP A 53 -12.17 -2.96 14.30
CA ASP A 53 -12.53 -1.86 15.19
C ASP A 53 -13.95 -2.04 15.75
N GLY A 54 -14.89 -2.55 14.97
CA GLY A 54 -16.22 -2.93 15.46
C GLY A 54 -16.15 -4.01 16.52
N SER A 55 -15.35 -5.06 16.29
CA SER A 55 -15.11 -6.11 17.29
C SER A 55 -14.49 -5.57 18.59
N LYS A 56 -13.58 -4.60 18.49
CA LYS A 56 -12.98 -3.95 19.67
C LYS A 56 -13.98 -3.09 20.44
N MET A 57 -14.89 -2.39 19.75
CA MET A 57 -15.97 -1.63 20.39
C MET A 57 -16.93 -2.53 21.13
N GLU A 58 -17.38 -3.63 20.54
CA GLU A 58 -18.25 -4.61 21.19
C GLU A 58 -17.62 -5.19 22.46
N ARG A 59 -16.31 -5.39 22.46
CA ARG A 59 -15.55 -5.88 23.62
C ARG A 59 -15.13 -4.79 24.61
N LEU A 60 -15.55 -3.54 24.38
CA LEU A 60 -15.15 -2.37 25.17
C LEU A 60 -13.63 -2.14 25.25
N ASN A 61 -12.90 -2.61 24.26
CA ASN A 61 -11.43 -2.43 24.18
C ASN A 61 -11.03 -1.06 23.64
N VAL A 62 -11.97 -0.35 23.04
CA VAL A 62 -11.80 1.03 22.55
C VAL A 62 -13.00 1.88 22.96
N VAL A 63 -12.78 3.19 23.05
CA VAL A 63 -13.89 4.12 23.29
C VAL A 63 -14.81 4.11 22.08
N PRO A 64 -16.12 3.88 22.24
CA PRO A 64 -17.06 3.87 21.13
C PRO A 64 -17.07 5.19 20.34
N TYR A 65 -17.23 5.08 19.05
CA TYR A 65 -17.32 6.21 18.10
C TYR A 65 -18.39 5.90 17.05
N LYS A 66 -18.82 6.94 16.33
CA LYS A 66 -19.80 6.84 15.25
C LYS A 66 -19.30 7.58 14.02
N MET A 67 -18.92 6.84 12.99
CA MET A 67 -18.49 7.41 11.71
C MET A 67 -19.65 8.14 11.01
N GLU A 68 -20.88 7.69 11.23
CA GLU A 68 -22.08 8.25 10.63
C GLU A 68 -22.33 9.71 11.06
N GLU A 69 -21.86 10.11 12.24
CA GLU A 69 -21.92 11.52 12.72
C GLU A 69 -21.09 12.47 11.84
N GLN A 70 -20.10 11.93 11.11
CA GLN A 70 -19.32 12.63 10.10
C GLN A 70 -19.87 12.41 8.67
N GLY A 71 -21.05 11.83 8.53
CA GLY A 71 -21.63 11.50 7.22
C GLY A 71 -21.00 10.31 6.52
N ILE A 72 -20.15 9.54 7.21
CA ILE A 72 -19.43 8.41 6.64
C ILE A 72 -20.27 7.14 6.81
N GLN A 73 -20.67 6.57 5.69
CA GLN A 73 -21.52 5.38 5.64
C GLN A 73 -20.96 4.34 4.68
N LYS A 74 -21.38 3.09 4.86
CA LYS A 74 -21.12 2.04 3.88
C LYS A 74 -21.84 2.36 2.57
N LYS A 75 -21.23 1.95 1.45
CA LYS A 75 -21.82 2.06 0.12
C LYS A 75 -22.99 1.08 0.00
N ASN A 76 -24.07 1.56 -0.57
CA ASN A 76 -25.25 0.73 -0.89
C ASN A 76 -25.16 0.10 -2.30
N SER A 77 -24.11 0.44 -3.07
CA SER A 77 -23.89 -0.11 -4.41
C SER A 77 -23.27 -1.51 -4.36
N ASP A 78 -23.49 -2.27 -5.43
CA ASP A 78 -22.85 -3.57 -5.63
C ASP A 78 -21.39 -3.36 -6.07
N TRP A 79 -20.45 -3.80 -5.26
CA TRP A 79 -19.02 -3.67 -5.52
C TRP A 79 -18.58 -4.33 -6.83
N LYS A 80 -19.22 -5.43 -7.23
CA LYS A 80 -18.91 -6.12 -8.49
C LYS A 80 -19.27 -5.24 -9.69
N LYS A 81 -20.47 -4.65 -9.66
CA LYS A 81 -20.92 -3.73 -10.69
C LYS A 81 -20.03 -2.50 -10.79
N ASP A 82 -19.66 -1.92 -9.64
CA ASP A 82 -18.79 -0.74 -9.59
C ASP A 82 -17.39 -1.06 -10.12
N LEU A 83 -16.82 -2.21 -9.73
CA LEU A 83 -15.52 -2.68 -10.24
C LEU A 83 -15.56 -2.86 -11.77
N ASN A 84 -16.56 -3.57 -12.30
CA ASN A 84 -16.70 -3.79 -13.73
C ASN A 84 -16.88 -2.49 -14.51
N ASN A 85 -17.63 -1.52 -13.98
CA ASN A 85 -17.77 -0.19 -14.57
C ASN A 85 -16.44 0.55 -14.59
N GLN A 86 -15.65 0.47 -13.50
CA GLN A 86 -14.33 1.11 -13.42
C GLN A 86 -13.36 0.47 -14.42
N ILE A 87 -13.32 -0.85 -14.52
CA ILE A 87 -12.52 -1.58 -15.51
C ILE A 87 -12.88 -1.16 -16.93
N ALA A 88 -14.17 -1.13 -17.26
CA ALA A 88 -14.64 -0.78 -18.61
C ALA A 88 -14.28 0.65 -19.01
N SER A 89 -14.33 1.60 -18.07
CA SER A 89 -14.04 3.01 -18.30
C SER A 89 -12.54 3.31 -18.28
N PHE A 90 -11.80 2.79 -17.31
CA PHE A 90 -10.38 3.06 -17.11
C PHE A 90 -9.48 2.25 -18.04
N LYS A 91 -9.83 1.00 -18.30
CA LYS A 91 -9.06 0.04 -19.13
C LYS A 91 -7.61 -0.04 -18.68
N PRO A 92 -7.34 -0.59 -17.48
CA PRO A 92 -6.00 -0.65 -16.94
C PRO A 92 -5.06 -1.55 -17.76
N ASP A 93 -3.80 -1.12 -17.88
CA ASP A 93 -2.71 -1.89 -18.50
C ASP A 93 -1.97 -2.75 -17.45
N LEU A 94 -2.15 -2.45 -16.16
CA LEU A 94 -1.56 -3.16 -15.03
C LEU A 94 -2.56 -3.20 -13.86
N LEU A 95 -2.75 -4.39 -13.29
CA LEU A 95 -3.47 -4.58 -12.04
C LEU A 95 -2.46 -4.79 -10.90
N ALA A 96 -2.58 -4.01 -9.83
CA ALA A 96 -1.68 -4.08 -8.67
C ALA A 96 -2.47 -4.31 -7.38
N ILE A 97 -2.12 -5.32 -6.60
CA ILE A 97 -2.79 -5.67 -5.35
C ILE A 97 -1.81 -5.49 -4.19
N SER A 98 -2.21 -4.76 -3.15
CA SER A 98 -1.48 -4.71 -1.89
C SER A 98 -2.35 -5.28 -0.78
N SER A 99 -1.88 -6.34 -0.12
CA SER A 99 -2.69 -7.10 0.82
C SER A 99 -1.90 -7.54 2.04
N THR A 100 -2.59 -7.63 3.17
CA THR A 100 -2.22 -8.39 4.35
C THR A 100 -2.75 -9.84 4.23
N GLU A 101 -2.32 -10.74 5.11
CA GLU A 101 -2.75 -12.14 5.08
C GLU A 101 -4.27 -12.27 5.24
N ASP A 102 -4.85 -11.56 6.20
CA ASP A 102 -6.28 -11.56 6.49
C ASP A 102 -7.17 -11.00 5.37
N MET A 103 -6.61 -10.16 4.49
CA MET A 103 -7.31 -9.60 3.33
C MET A 103 -7.00 -10.33 2.01
N TRP A 104 -6.15 -11.35 2.03
CA TRP A 104 -5.70 -12.04 0.83
C TRP A 104 -6.84 -12.70 0.04
N GLU A 105 -7.68 -13.47 0.73
CA GLU A 105 -8.82 -14.13 0.09
C GLU A 105 -9.80 -13.13 -0.54
N LEU A 106 -10.04 -11.99 0.15
CA LEU A 106 -10.86 -10.92 -0.41
C LEU A 106 -10.21 -10.34 -1.68
N GLY A 107 -8.89 -10.13 -1.67
CA GLY A 107 -8.14 -9.69 -2.83
C GLY A 107 -8.29 -10.62 -4.02
N MET A 108 -8.16 -11.92 -3.79
CA MET A 108 -8.36 -12.95 -4.83
C MET A 108 -9.80 -13.03 -5.32
N LYS A 109 -10.80 -12.85 -4.43
CA LYS A 109 -12.21 -12.75 -4.81
C LYS A 109 -12.47 -11.55 -5.73
N VAL A 110 -11.89 -10.39 -5.42
CA VAL A 110 -12.01 -9.18 -6.27
C VAL A 110 -11.31 -9.40 -7.61
N LEU A 111 -10.11 -9.96 -7.62
CA LEU A 111 -9.37 -10.26 -8.84
C LEU A 111 -10.13 -11.25 -9.74
N ASN A 112 -10.75 -12.27 -9.15
CA ASN A 112 -11.51 -13.27 -9.91
C ASN A 112 -12.76 -12.67 -10.58
N GLU A 113 -13.36 -11.62 -10.04
CA GLU A 113 -14.49 -10.92 -10.68
C GLU A 113 -14.11 -10.32 -12.03
N ILE A 114 -12.86 -9.92 -12.20
CA ILE A 114 -12.34 -9.31 -13.45
C ILE A 114 -11.42 -10.23 -14.24
N LYS A 115 -11.50 -11.55 -13.98
CA LYS A 115 -10.68 -12.58 -14.64
C LYS A 115 -10.77 -12.50 -16.17
N ASN A 116 -11.97 -12.35 -16.71
CA ASN A 116 -12.17 -12.28 -18.16
C ASN A 116 -11.45 -11.09 -18.78
N TYR A 117 -11.56 -9.90 -18.17
CA TYR A 117 -10.86 -8.72 -18.64
C TYR A 117 -9.34 -8.93 -18.65
N LYS A 118 -8.78 -9.48 -17.55
CA LYS A 118 -7.35 -9.79 -17.44
C LYS A 118 -6.88 -10.69 -18.57
N ILE A 119 -7.61 -11.77 -18.83
CA ILE A 119 -7.22 -12.79 -19.83
C ILE A 119 -7.38 -12.25 -21.25
N GLU A 120 -8.52 -11.65 -21.58
CA GLU A 120 -8.83 -11.14 -22.93
C GLU A 120 -7.88 -10.01 -23.36
N ASN A 121 -7.41 -9.19 -22.41
CA ASN A 121 -6.53 -8.07 -22.70
C ASN A 121 -5.06 -8.33 -22.30
N ASN A 122 -4.73 -9.54 -21.84
CA ASN A 122 -3.39 -9.93 -21.40
C ASN A 122 -2.77 -8.96 -20.37
N VAL A 123 -3.59 -8.49 -19.43
CA VAL A 123 -3.16 -7.52 -18.42
C VAL A 123 -2.38 -8.21 -17.30
N PRO A 124 -1.11 -7.83 -17.03
CA PRO A 124 -0.35 -8.41 -15.94
C PRO A 124 -0.93 -8.03 -14.56
N VAL A 125 -0.77 -8.95 -13.61
CA VAL A 125 -1.16 -8.77 -12.22
C VAL A 125 0.07 -8.86 -11.33
N ILE A 126 0.38 -7.78 -10.62
CA ILE A 126 1.40 -7.74 -9.57
C ILE A 126 0.75 -7.70 -8.19
N VAL A 127 1.20 -8.57 -7.29
CA VAL A 127 0.79 -8.55 -5.89
C VAL A 127 1.96 -8.20 -5.01
N GLY A 128 1.71 -7.37 -3.98
CA GLY A 128 2.70 -6.91 -3.03
C GLY A 128 2.11 -6.75 -1.62
N GLY A 129 2.87 -6.12 -0.76
CA GLY A 129 2.55 -5.94 0.64
C GLY A 129 3.23 -6.96 1.56
N VAL A 130 2.89 -6.92 2.83
CA VAL A 130 3.55 -7.74 3.85
C VAL A 130 3.34 -9.23 3.63
N PHE A 131 2.14 -9.65 3.24
CA PHE A 131 1.86 -11.07 2.97
C PHE A 131 2.67 -11.59 1.78
N ALA A 132 2.67 -10.87 0.66
CA ALA A 132 3.45 -11.24 -0.52
C ALA A 132 4.96 -11.30 -0.24
N THR A 133 5.46 -10.44 0.66
CA THR A 133 6.88 -10.45 1.05
C THR A 133 7.27 -11.70 1.85
N PHE A 134 6.40 -12.19 2.74
CA PHE A 134 6.72 -13.32 3.63
C PHE A 134 6.16 -14.67 3.17
N ALA A 135 5.21 -14.66 2.25
CA ALA A 135 4.59 -15.87 1.68
C ALA A 135 4.52 -15.84 0.14
N PRO A 136 5.62 -15.48 -0.55
CA PRO A 136 5.61 -15.35 -2.01
C PRO A 136 5.27 -16.68 -2.71
N GLU A 137 5.60 -17.82 -2.09
CA GLU A 137 5.28 -19.16 -2.58
C GLU A 137 3.77 -19.41 -2.64
N ILE A 138 3.00 -18.84 -1.72
CA ILE A 138 1.54 -18.93 -1.70
C ILE A 138 0.98 -18.02 -2.78
N CYS A 139 1.41 -16.76 -2.77
CA CYS A 139 0.89 -15.75 -3.69
C CYS A 139 1.13 -16.11 -5.16
N ILE A 140 2.32 -16.60 -5.51
CA ILE A 140 2.66 -16.92 -6.91
C ILE A 140 1.94 -18.16 -7.44
N LYS A 141 1.35 -18.99 -6.58
CA LYS A 141 0.56 -20.16 -7.01
C LYS A 141 -0.83 -19.79 -7.52
N GLU A 142 -1.35 -18.63 -7.12
CA GLU A 142 -2.67 -18.18 -7.59
C GLU A 142 -2.71 -18.02 -9.10
N GLU A 143 -3.70 -18.60 -9.75
CA GLU A 143 -3.81 -18.67 -11.22
C GLU A 143 -3.67 -17.30 -11.88
N LEU A 144 -4.33 -16.29 -11.31
CA LEU A 144 -4.43 -14.96 -11.87
C LEU A 144 -3.26 -14.03 -11.51
N VAL A 145 -2.35 -14.46 -10.65
CA VAL A 145 -1.17 -13.67 -10.25
C VAL A 145 0.00 -13.99 -11.18
N ASP A 146 0.59 -12.99 -11.78
CA ASP A 146 1.74 -13.13 -12.68
C ASP A 146 3.06 -12.77 -11.99
N ILE A 147 3.04 -11.76 -11.10
CA ILE A 147 4.20 -11.17 -10.44
C ILE A 147 3.93 -11.04 -8.95
N VAL A 148 4.90 -11.46 -8.13
CA VAL A 148 4.88 -11.21 -6.68
C VAL A 148 6.03 -10.28 -6.34
N CYS A 149 5.73 -9.10 -5.81
CA CYS A 149 6.73 -8.16 -5.32
C CYS A 149 7.14 -8.54 -3.91
N VAL A 150 8.43 -8.78 -3.70
CA VAL A 150 9.03 -9.14 -2.42
C VAL A 150 9.85 -7.96 -1.90
N GLY A 151 9.48 -7.43 -0.73
CA GLY A 151 10.10 -6.24 -0.18
C GLY A 151 9.49 -4.93 -0.70
N GLU A 152 10.33 -3.91 -0.87
CA GLU A 152 9.88 -2.58 -1.31
C GLU A 152 9.53 -2.54 -2.79
N GLY A 153 8.39 -1.93 -3.12
CA GLY A 153 7.79 -1.97 -4.46
C GLY A 153 8.06 -0.73 -5.32
N GLU A 154 8.64 0.34 -4.78
CA GLU A 154 8.77 1.62 -5.47
C GLU A 154 9.51 1.48 -6.82
N ASN A 155 10.72 0.94 -6.78
CA ASN A 155 11.52 0.75 -8.00
C ASN A 155 10.94 -0.32 -8.91
N ALA A 156 10.43 -1.42 -8.34
CA ALA A 156 9.84 -2.51 -9.12
C ALA A 156 8.62 -2.03 -9.94
N LEU A 157 7.75 -1.21 -9.35
CA LEU A 157 6.59 -0.65 -10.07
C LEU A 157 7.00 0.33 -11.17
N ILE A 158 7.98 1.21 -10.92
CA ILE A 158 8.50 2.13 -11.94
C ILE A 158 9.05 1.35 -13.13
N ASP A 159 9.90 0.35 -12.85
CA ASP A 159 10.56 -0.44 -13.89
C ASP A 159 9.56 -1.31 -14.65
N LEU A 160 8.59 -1.90 -13.95
CA LEU A 160 7.51 -2.67 -14.58
C LEU A 160 6.68 -1.79 -15.52
N CYS A 161 6.26 -0.60 -15.08
CA CYS A 161 5.51 0.32 -15.93
C CYS A 161 6.30 0.74 -17.17
N LYS A 162 7.59 1.06 -17.03
CA LYS A 162 8.47 1.37 -18.19
C LYS A 162 8.54 0.22 -19.18
N LYS A 163 8.69 -1.01 -18.69
CA LYS A 163 8.77 -2.20 -19.54
C LYS A 163 7.44 -2.46 -20.26
N ILE A 164 6.30 -2.29 -19.58
CA ILE A 164 4.97 -2.37 -20.19
C ILE A 164 4.80 -1.29 -21.27
N GLU A 165 5.13 -0.03 -20.97
CA GLU A 165 5.04 1.09 -21.92
C GLU A 165 5.84 0.85 -23.19
N ASN A 166 7.03 0.24 -23.08
CA ASN A 166 7.93 -0.04 -24.18
C ASN A 166 7.67 -1.40 -24.85
N ASN A 167 6.70 -2.19 -24.37
CA ASN A 167 6.50 -3.59 -24.78
C ASN A 167 7.75 -4.45 -24.60
N GLU A 168 8.51 -4.22 -23.53
CA GLU A 168 9.70 -4.97 -23.16
C GLU A 168 9.36 -6.16 -22.26
N ASN A 169 10.21 -7.18 -22.28
CA ASN A 169 10.13 -8.28 -21.35
C ASN A 169 10.51 -7.81 -19.93
N TYR A 170 9.77 -8.26 -18.91
CA TYR A 170 10.01 -7.89 -17.51
C TYR A 170 10.45 -9.07 -16.63
N ASP A 171 10.92 -10.18 -17.21
CA ASP A 171 11.36 -11.36 -16.47
C ASP A 171 12.54 -11.11 -15.52
N ASP A 172 13.30 -10.04 -15.72
CA ASP A 172 14.46 -9.63 -14.92
C ASP A 172 14.15 -8.54 -13.87
N LEU A 173 12.86 -8.25 -13.65
CA LEU A 173 12.41 -7.23 -12.70
C LEU A 173 12.90 -7.55 -11.27
N THR A 174 13.66 -6.64 -10.67
CA THR A 174 14.15 -6.81 -9.30
C THR A 174 13.00 -6.84 -8.28
N ASN A 175 13.26 -7.36 -7.10
CA ASN A 175 12.25 -7.51 -6.03
C ASN A 175 11.04 -8.34 -6.45
N SER A 176 11.18 -9.27 -7.40
CA SER A 176 10.02 -9.99 -7.91
C SER A 176 10.23 -11.49 -8.08
N TRP A 177 9.15 -12.22 -7.90
CA TRP A 177 8.98 -13.58 -8.39
C TRP A 177 7.97 -13.54 -9.53
N ILE A 178 8.32 -14.13 -10.68
CA ILE A 178 7.54 -14.00 -11.91
C ILE A 178 7.23 -15.35 -12.49
N LYS A 179 5.98 -15.55 -12.93
CA LYS A 179 5.61 -16.67 -13.77
C LYS A 179 6.12 -16.42 -15.20
N THR A 180 7.03 -17.22 -15.65
CA THR A 180 7.55 -17.16 -17.02
C THR A 180 7.13 -18.38 -17.80
N ILE A 181 7.00 -18.23 -19.13
CA ILE A 181 6.77 -19.35 -20.03
C ILE A 181 8.08 -20.13 -20.15
N GLY A 182 8.05 -21.41 -19.78
CA GLY A 182 9.21 -22.28 -19.91
C GLY A 182 9.64 -22.50 -21.38
N PRO A 183 10.83 -23.07 -21.59
CA PRO A 183 11.26 -23.50 -22.92
C PRO A 183 10.20 -24.37 -23.61
N GLU A 184 10.23 -24.42 -24.94
CA GLU A 184 9.18 -25.06 -25.75
C GLU A 184 8.81 -26.51 -25.34
N TYR A 185 9.78 -27.27 -24.79
CA TYR A 185 9.56 -28.60 -24.24
C TYR A 185 8.94 -28.65 -22.84
N LEU A 186 8.74 -27.46 -22.19
CA LEU A 186 8.11 -27.29 -20.88
C LEU A 186 6.91 -26.33 -20.93
N LYS A 187 6.30 -26.11 -22.09
CA LYS A 187 5.23 -25.13 -22.35
C LYS A 187 4.03 -25.24 -21.40
N ASP A 188 3.80 -26.38 -20.81
CA ASP A 188 2.71 -26.63 -19.87
C ASP A 188 3.10 -26.36 -18.40
N ARG A 189 4.32 -25.87 -18.14
CA ARG A 189 4.80 -25.60 -16.79
C ARG A 189 5.21 -24.14 -16.66
N ASN A 190 4.47 -23.37 -15.85
CA ASN A 190 4.93 -22.06 -15.40
C ASN A 190 6.22 -22.22 -14.60
N ILE A 191 7.30 -21.65 -15.11
CA ILE A 191 8.56 -21.56 -14.37
C ILE A 191 8.49 -20.29 -13.51
N ILE A 192 8.73 -20.45 -12.22
CA ILE A 192 8.82 -19.30 -11.31
C ILE A 192 10.26 -18.81 -11.30
N ARG A 193 10.48 -17.63 -11.86
CA ARG A 193 11.75 -16.93 -11.79
C ARG A 193 11.79 -16.06 -10.54
N LYS A 194 12.78 -16.30 -9.68
CA LYS A 194 13.02 -15.54 -8.45
C LYS A 194 14.15 -14.56 -8.71
N ASN A 195 13.82 -13.30 -8.81
CA ASN A 195 14.80 -12.25 -9.08
C ASN A 195 15.42 -11.72 -7.78
N PRO A 196 16.62 -11.12 -7.85
CA PRO A 196 17.31 -10.60 -6.69
C PRO A 196 16.57 -9.41 -6.08
N ILE A 197 16.72 -9.26 -4.76
CA ILE A 197 16.24 -8.07 -4.03
C ILE A 197 17.23 -6.92 -4.27
N SER A 198 16.69 -5.73 -4.57
CA SER A 198 17.46 -4.49 -4.66
C SER A 198 17.71 -3.88 -3.29
N LYS A 199 18.66 -2.95 -3.20
CA LYS A 199 18.83 -2.15 -1.97
C LYS A 199 17.54 -1.38 -1.63
N PRO A 200 17.25 -1.16 -0.34
CA PRO A 200 16.13 -0.33 0.08
C PRO A 200 16.19 1.08 -0.53
N VAL A 201 15.03 1.68 -0.82
CA VAL A 201 14.95 3.04 -1.35
C VAL A 201 15.37 4.08 -0.28
N ASP A 202 15.86 5.23 -0.71
CA ASP A 202 16.00 6.36 0.21
C ASP A 202 14.64 7.05 0.39
N ILE A 203 14.07 6.96 1.60
CA ILE A 203 12.76 7.55 1.91
C ILE A 203 12.76 9.09 1.82
N ASN A 204 13.95 9.71 1.77
CA ASN A 204 14.08 11.16 1.57
C ASN A 204 13.85 11.60 0.13
N ASP A 205 13.93 10.68 -0.82
CA ASP A 205 13.62 10.94 -2.24
C ASP A 205 12.13 10.75 -2.56
N SER A 206 11.37 10.24 -1.59
CA SER A 206 9.94 9.99 -1.75
C SER A 206 9.15 11.29 -1.89
N PRO A 207 8.21 11.38 -2.83
CA PRO A 207 7.28 12.51 -2.92
C PRO A 207 6.29 12.51 -1.76
N ILE A 208 5.57 13.63 -1.57
CA ILE A 208 4.41 13.66 -0.69
C ILE A 208 3.37 12.66 -1.22
N ILE A 209 2.75 11.90 -0.34
CA ILE A 209 1.78 10.87 -0.70
C ILE A 209 0.54 11.47 -1.39
N ASP A 210 -0.01 10.76 -2.37
CA ASP A 210 -1.18 11.19 -3.12
C ASP A 210 -2.48 10.77 -2.42
N ILE A 211 -3.02 11.66 -1.61
CA ILE A 211 -4.31 11.41 -0.94
C ILE A 211 -5.51 11.64 -1.88
N SER A 212 -5.33 12.33 -3.01
CA SER A 212 -6.40 12.56 -3.98
C SER A 212 -6.87 11.29 -4.69
N LEU A 213 -6.08 10.21 -4.58
CA LEU A 213 -6.44 8.88 -5.08
C LEU A 213 -7.64 8.29 -4.33
N PHE A 214 -7.88 8.71 -3.09
CA PHE A 214 -8.87 8.11 -2.20
C PHE A 214 -10.11 8.98 -2.08
N GLU A 215 -11.24 8.33 -1.79
CA GLU A 215 -12.44 9.05 -1.40
C GLU A 215 -12.21 9.83 -0.10
N GLU A 216 -12.81 11.01 0.04
CA GLU A 216 -12.68 11.89 1.21
C GLU A 216 -12.93 11.13 2.53
N ASN A 217 -13.88 10.20 2.52
CA ASN A 217 -14.23 9.37 3.68
C ASN A 217 -13.03 8.58 4.25
N ARG A 218 -12.04 8.22 3.40
CA ARG A 218 -10.85 7.48 3.81
C ARG A 218 -9.88 8.29 4.65
N LEU A 219 -10.04 9.61 4.67
CA LEU A 219 -9.21 10.52 5.46
C LEU A 219 -9.67 10.65 6.91
N TYR A 220 -10.83 10.11 7.25
CA TYR A 220 -11.38 10.19 8.60
C TYR A 220 -11.09 8.92 9.39
N ARG A 221 -10.64 9.11 10.64
CA ARG A 221 -10.28 8.03 11.54
C ARG A 221 -10.68 8.33 12.97
N PRO A 222 -11.17 7.33 13.72
CA PRO A 222 -11.46 7.50 15.14
C PRO A 222 -10.17 7.52 15.98
N MET A 223 -10.14 8.42 16.96
CA MET A 223 -9.13 8.47 18.00
C MET A 223 -9.77 8.92 19.31
N ALA A 224 -9.60 8.15 20.39
CA ALA A 224 -10.16 8.41 21.71
C ALA A 224 -11.67 8.76 21.70
N GLY A 225 -12.46 8.04 20.90
CA GLY A 225 -13.92 8.22 20.80
C GLY A 225 -14.39 9.38 19.95
N LYS A 226 -13.48 10.08 19.27
CA LYS A 226 -13.81 11.15 18.30
C LYS A 226 -13.27 10.79 16.94
N VAL A 227 -13.92 11.28 15.90
CA VAL A 227 -13.49 11.08 14.51
C VAL A 227 -12.80 12.35 14.03
N TYR A 228 -11.60 12.19 13.49
CA TYR A 228 -10.75 13.28 13.00
C TYR A 228 -10.36 13.04 11.55
N LYS A 229 -10.19 14.12 10.79
CA LYS A 229 -9.50 14.09 9.52
C LYS A 229 -8.00 13.90 9.77
N MET A 230 -7.45 12.77 9.29
CA MET A 230 -6.15 12.27 9.71
C MET A 230 -5.40 11.67 8.52
N ILE A 231 -4.13 12.03 8.36
CA ILE A 231 -3.28 11.52 7.27
C ILE A 231 -2.03 10.88 7.88
N PRO A 232 -1.61 9.71 7.39
CA PRO A 232 -0.38 9.08 7.86
C PRO A 232 0.86 9.82 7.34
N ILE A 233 1.81 10.10 8.22
CA ILE A 233 3.10 10.72 7.92
C ILE A 233 4.21 9.71 8.22
N GLU A 234 4.97 9.31 7.22
CA GLU A 234 6.13 8.43 7.40
C GLU A 234 7.32 9.22 7.95
N THR A 235 7.85 8.81 9.10
CA THR A 235 9.05 9.43 9.69
C THR A 235 10.25 8.49 9.69
N ILE A 236 9.99 7.19 9.86
CA ILE A 236 11.01 6.16 9.95
C ILE A 236 10.49 4.91 9.23
N ARG A 237 11.33 4.30 8.42
CA ARG A 237 11.07 2.99 7.80
C ARG A 237 12.15 2.00 8.22
N GLY A 238 11.70 0.82 8.67
CA GLY A 238 12.55 -0.19 9.27
C GLY A 238 12.75 0.02 10.77
N CYS A 239 13.21 -1.02 11.44
CA CYS A 239 13.42 -1.04 12.88
C CYS A 239 14.77 -1.68 13.20
N PRO A 240 15.57 -1.12 14.12
CA PRO A 240 16.87 -1.70 14.50
C PRO A 240 16.73 -2.85 15.52
N PHE A 241 15.54 -3.07 16.08
CA PHE A 241 15.30 -4.07 17.12
C PHE A 241 15.01 -5.45 16.54
N THR A 242 15.25 -6.48 17.33
CA THR A 242 15.11 -7.89 16.94
C THR A 242 14.02 -8.59 17.75
N CYS A 243 12.87 -7.95 17.93
CA CYS A 243 11.73 -8.50 18.66
C CYS A 243 11.21 -9.78 18.01
N ARG A 244 11.04 -10.85 18.79
CA ARG A 244 10.70 -12.19 18.26
C ARG A 244 9.28 -12.32 17.68
N PHE A 245 8.39 -11.45 18.07
CA PHE A 245 7.00 -11.44 17.60
C PHE A 245 6.76 -10.52 16.38
N CYS A 246 7.79 -9.80 15.96
CA CYS A 246 7.69 -8.78 14.90
C CYS A 246 8.30 -9.31 13.59
N ASN A 247 7.77 -8.87 12.46
CA ASN A 247 8.29 -9.20 11.13
C ASN A 247 9.50 -8.35 10.72
N SER A 248 9.76 -7.23 11.40
CA SER A 248 10.84 -6.30 11.05
C SER A 248 12.24 -6.95 11.04
N PRO A 249 12.60 -7.88 11.98
CA PRO A 249 13.86 -8.59 11.90
C PRO A 249 14.06 -9.42 10.63
N ASP A 250 13.00 -10.00 10.10
CA ASP A 250 13.07 -10.78 8.86
C ASP A 250 13.13 -9.88 7.63
N GLN A 251 12.47 -8.73 7.65
CA GLN A 251 12.69 -7.69 6.64
C GLN A 251 14.14 -7.19 6.66
N MET A 252 14.71 -6.95 7.83
CA MET A 252 16.12 -6.56 7.96
C MET A 252 17.06 -7.62 7.36
N LYS A 253 16.77 -8.92 7.54
CA LYS A 253 17.54 -10.00 6.92
C LYS A 253 17.44 -9.99 5.39
N LEU A 254 16.26 -9.68 4.85
CA LEU A 254 16.00 -9.59 3.41
C LEU A 254 16.96 -8.60 2.72
N TYR A 255 17.27 -7.48 3.40
CA TYR A 255 18.13 -6.42 2.86
C TYR A 255 19.60 -6.51 3.32
N LYS A 256 19.96 -7.55 4.09
CA LYS A 256 21.30 -7.71 4.63
C LYS A 256 22.34 -7.85 3.51
N GLY A 257 23.38 -7.02 3.54
CA GLY A 257 24.49 -7.08 2.59
C GLY A 257 24.25 -6.31 1.28
N LEU A 258 23.12 -5.62 1.12
CA LEU A 258 22.78 -4.87 -0.09
C LEU A 258 23.31 -3.41 -0.12
N GLY A 259 24.23 -3.08 0.76
CA GLY A 259 24.96 -1.79 0.71
C GLY A 259 24.19 -0.58 1.25
N SER A 260 23.03 -0.78 1.90
CA SER A 260 22.32 0.28 2.60
C SER A 260 21.68 -0.24 3.89
N ASN A 261 21.38 0.68 4.80
CA ASN A 261 20.74 0.33 6.06
C ASN A 261 19.23 0.14 5.86
N PHE A 262 18.67 -0.95 6.39
CA PHE A 262 17.23 -1.16 6.41
C PHE A 262 16.51 -0.11 7.27
N TYR A 263 17.09 0.28 8.41
CA TYR A 263 16.58 1.33 9.28
C TYR A 263 16.94 2.71 8.73
N ARG A 264 15.95 3.45 8.26
CA ARG A 264 16.10 4.75 7.60
C ARG A 264 15.17 5.77 8.23
N LYS A 265 15.66 7.00 8.39
CA LYS A 265 14.93 8.12 8.94
C LYS A 265 14.67 9.16 7.85
N LYS A 266 13.48 9.72 7.82
CA LYS A 266 13.18 10.89 7.01
C LYS A 266 13.78 12.12 7.67
N ARG A 267 14.39 13.01 6.90
CA ARG A 267 14.93 14.27 7.38
C ARG A 267 13.80 15.12 7.94
N MET A 268 14.06 15.77 9.08
CA MET A 268 13.03 16.51 9.83
C MET A 268 12.39 17.64 9.00
N GLU A 269 13.17 18.28 8.14
CA GLU A 269 12.68 19.31 7.21
C GLU A 269 11.63 18.78 6.21
N LEU A 270 11.76 17.52 5.76
CA LEU A 270 10.78 16.89 4.88
C LEU A 270 9.52 16.49 5.64
N VAL A 271 9.67 15.98 6.86
CA VAL A 271 8.54 15.70 7.75
C VAL A 271 7.75 16.98 8.02
N TYR A 272 8.42 18.08 8.34
CA TYR A 272 7.78 19.37 8.53
C TYR A 272 7.03 19.84 7.28
N LYS A 273 7.66 19.73 6.11
CA LYS A 273 7.05 20.12 4.83
C LYS A 273 5.77 19.33 4.56
N GLU A 274 5.75 18.02 4.81
CA GLU A 274 4.57 17.19 4.65
C GLU A 274 3.46 17.56 5.64
N LEU A 275 3.80 17.70 6.92
CA LEU A 275 2.86 18.10 7.97
C LEU A 275 2.20 19.45 7.63
N LYS A 276 3.03 20.43 7.23
CA LYS A 276 2.57 21.75 6.85
C LYS A 276 1.66 21.70 5.62
N HIS A 277 2.05 20.93 4.61
CA HIS A 277 1.23 20.74 3.41
C HIS A 277 -0.16 20.19 3.75
N PHE A 278 -0.24 19.13 4.54
CA PHE A 278 -1.52 18.52 4.90
C PHE A 278 -2.36 19.39 5.84
N LYS A 279 -1.74 20.10 6.78
CA LYS A 279 -2.43 21.07 7.63
C LYS A 279 -3.04 22.20 6.81
N ASP A 280 -2.26 22.85 5.95
CA ASP A 280 -2.66 24.08 5.26
C ASP A 280 -3.62 23.80 4.08
N HIS A 281 -3.38 22.72 3.31
CA HIS A 281 -4.17 22.43 2.09
C HIS A 281 -5.29 21.42 2.30
N HIS A 282 -5.15 20.52 3.28
CA HIS A 282 -6.13 19.45 3.49
C HIS A 282 -6.86 19.55 4.83
N LYS A 283 -6.52 20.54 5.66
CA LYS A 283 -7.17 20.81 6.95
C LYS A 283 -7.20 19.60 7.86
N VAL A 284 -6.05 18.93 7.95
CA VAL A 284 -5.86 17.80 8.87
C VAL A 284 -6.03 18.27 10.30
N GLU A 285 -6.74 17.51 11.11
CA GLU A 285 -7.10 17.82 12.50
C GLU A 285 -6.25 17.05 13.52
N TYR A 286 -5.66 15.92 13.07
CA TYR A 286 -4.86 15.03 13.92
C TYR A 286 -3.77 14.39 13.06
N ASN A 287 -2.52 14.35 13.51
CA ASN A 287 -1.45 13.70 12.78
C ASN A 287 -1.25 12.26 13.25
N TYR A 288 -1.07 11.35 12.31
CA TYR A 288 -0.75 9.96 12.59
C TYR A 288 0.64 9.65 12.03
N PHE A 289 1.62 9.47 12.93
CA PHE A 289 2.97 9.12 12.51
C PHE A 289 3.06 7.64 12.18
N TRP A 290 3.43 7.37 10.95
CA TRP A 290 3.72 6.03 10.46
C TRP A 290 5.21 5.77 10.61
N ALA A 291 5.56 4.91 11.54
CA ALA A 291 6.94 4.53 11.81
C ALA A 291 7.00 3.15 12.45
N ASP A 292 7.93 2.32 12.02
CA ASP A 292 8.16 1.01 12.66
C ASP A 292 8.65 1.18 14.11
N THR A 293 9.34 2.29 14.40
CA THR A 293 9.72 2.69 15.75
C THR A 293 9.90 4.22 15.85
N PHE A 294 8.82 4.92 16.19
CA PHE A 294 8.83 6.39 16.24
C PHE A 294 9.90 6.95 17.19
N LEU A 295 10.06 6.34 18.36
CA LEU A 295 11.07 6.74 19.36
C LEU A 295 12.48 6.18 19.07
N GLY A 296 12.74 5.63 17.90
CA GLY A 296 14.08 5.24 17.46
C GLY A 296 14.98 6.43 17.10
N MET A 297 14.66 7.60 17.61
CA MET A 297 15.41 8.85 17.46
C MET A 297 16.45 9.01 18.60
N SER A 298 17.54 9.70 18.33
CA SER A 298 18.41 10.22 19.38
C SER A 298 17.71 11.38 20.12
N ASN A 299 18.17 11.71 21.31
CA ASN A 299 17.63 12.84 22.07
C ASN A 299 17.67 14.15 21.25
N LYS A 300 18.75 14.37 20.51
CA LYS A 300 18.89 15.55 19.65
C LYS A 300 17.81 15.58 18.54
N GLU A 301 17.59 14.44 17.85
CA GLU A 301 16.55 14.34 16.81
C GLU A 301 15.15 14.52 17.39
N PHE A 302 14.95 14.04 18.63
CA PHE A 302 13.67 14.22 19.32
C PHE A 302 13.44 15.69 19.72
N ASP A 303 14.48 16.38 20.20
CA ASP A 303 14.41 17.81 20.50
C ASP A 303 14.11 18.63 19.22
N GLU A 304 14.77 18.32 18.11
CA GLU A 304 14.48 18.92 16.79
C GLU A 304 13.02 18.66 16.35
N PHE A 305 12.51 17.45 16.60
CA PHE A 305 11.11 17.13 16.32
C PHE A 305 10.15 17.98 17.19
N VAL A 306 10.43 18.12 18.48
CA VAL A 306 9.60 18.91 19.43
C VAL A 306 9.56 20.38 19.00
N GLU A 307 10.71 20.98 18.68
CA GLU A 307 10.80 22.37 18.22
C GLU A 307 9.99 22.58 16.93
N MET A 308 10.19 21.72 15.95
CA MET A 308 9.47 21.76 14.68
C MET A 308 7.95 21.60 14.89
N TYR A 309 7.56 20.66 15.75
CA TYR A 309 6.15 20.31 15.94
C TYR A 309 5.35 21.37 16.68
N GLN A 310 6.00 22.27 17.45
CA GLN A 310 5.36 23.42 18.08
C GLN A 310 4.66 24.33 17.05
N ASP A 311 5.24 24.50 15.85
CA ASP A 311 4.60 25.28 14.76
C ASP A 311 3.40 24.54 14.13
N ILE A 312 3.45 23.22 14.08
CA ILE A 312 2.33 22.41 13.59
C ILE A 312 1.14 22.49 14.52
N ASN A 313 1.35 22.38 15.83
CA ASN A 313 0.35 22.56 16.87
C ASN A 313 -0.97 21.82 16.62
N LEU A 314 -0.89 20.54 16.23
CA LEU A 314 -2.00 19.60 16.11
C LEU A 314 -1.79 18.44 17.07
N PRO A 315 -2.83 17.77 17.54
CA PRO A 315 -2.68 16.52 18.30
C PRO A 315 -2.10 15.41 17.41
N PHE A 316 -1.37 14.46 18.03
CA PHE A 316 -0.85 13.25 17.36
C PHE A 316 -0.81 12.04 18.28
#